data_ad97e1eaeaeadee1a453915f5f73d6d4
#
_entry.id   ad97e1eaeaeadee1a453915f5f73d6d4
#
_cell.length_a   1.000
_cell.length_b   1.000
_cell.length_c   1.000
_cell.angle_alpha   90.00
_cell.angle_beta   90.00
_cell.angle_gamma   90.00
#
_symmetry.space_group_name_H-M   'P 1'
#
loop_
_entity.id
_entity.type
_entity.pdbx_description
1 polymer ?
#
loop_
_entity_poly.entity_id
_entity_poly.type
_entity_poly.pdbx_seq_one_letter_code
_entity_poly.pdbx_strand_id
1 'polypeptide(L)'
;HSPKANSLSVRIYQMLPNSTDLTTAKPSGIPGYNYAFLGNAALYHSPLATPENLDPRSVQDMGAQALDLTRALLTAPALPAAAPDAVFSDVLGGFVIAYPVWVGWVVLGVALALIIVAARRTARDWRVRDIVAGLLVGPLAVLVAGGLIYGFNLLSGADGPTNYYDRLAALPRIEFAALLLGFAGLVAVLGTVRHDRAREGGWIGLALLNLIIAVAIQILIPAAGPLFAWPLLLAAVAMLVAAYVPLFGTIAALVVAALGLAMAADFGHFLLLGIGITMPWAAAVLLPIALLLLWPLRPPLGRGGAWVAVLVLVIVAAALGLWVRLDPVAPSVATYSSFD
;
A
#
# COMPACT_ATOMS: atom_id res chain seq x y z
N HIS A 1 17.09 1.23 17.06
CA HIS A 1 15.79 0.69 16.68
C HIS A 1 15.28 1.39 15.42
N SER A 2 14.56 0.64 14.58
CA SER A 2 14.00 1.14 13.32
C SER A 2 12.50 1.30 13.51
N PRO A 3 12.00 2.53 13.76
CA PRO A 3 10.58 2.75 13.97
C PRO A 3 9.79 2.47 12.69
N LYS A 4 8.63 1.87 12.82
CA LYS A 4 7.60 1.84 11.79
C LYS A 4 6.83 3.15 11.88
N ALA A 5 7.13 4.08 10.97
CA ALA A 5 6.52 5.40 10.99
C ALA A 5 6.41 6.00 9.58
N ASN A 6 5.26 6.56 9.26
CA ASN A 6 5.09 7.33 8.04
C ASN A 6 4.11 8.50 8.25
N SER A 7 4.28 9.55 7.47
CA SER A 7 3.45 10.76 7.56
C SER A 7 1.98 10.52 7.21
N LEU A 8 1.68 9.51 6.38
CA LEU A 8 0.30 9.16 6.04
C LEU A 8 -0.44 8.58 7.24
N SER A 9 0.21 7.75 8.07
CA SER A 9 -0.40 7.22 9.31
C SER A 9 -0.80 8.35 10.26
N VAL A 10 0.04 9.38 10.38
CA VAL A 10 -0.28 10.59 11.17
C VAL A 10 -1.52 11.29 10.59
N ARG A 11 -1.60 11.42 9.26
CA ARG A 11 -2.74 12.06 8.61
C ARG A 11 -4.02 11.25 8.77
N ILE A 12 -3.94 9.93 8.62
CA ILE A 12 -5.08 9.02 8.86
C ILE A 12 -5.56 9.15 10.31
N TYR A 13 -4.65 9.10 11.28
CA TYR A 13 -5.00 9.30 12.69
C TYR A 13 -5.77 10.62 12.93
N GLN A 14 -5.35 11.71 12.30
CA GLN A 14 -6.03 13.01 12.40
C GLN A 14 -7.45 13.02 11.81
N MET A 15 -7.75 12.11 10.88
CA MET A 15 -9.05 12.02 10.19
C MET A 15 -10.00 11.04 10.89
N LEU A 16 -9.49 10.13 11.70
CA LEU A 16 -10.31 9.17 12.42
C LEU A 16 -11.01 9.84 13.61
N PRO A 17 -12.23 9.43 13.95
CA PRO A 17 -12.97 9.96 15.11
C PRO A 17 -12.36 9.55 16.46
N ASN A 18 -11.38 8.64 16.44
CA ASN A 18 -10.74 8.11 17.64
C ASN A 18 -9.85 9.18 18.29
N SER A 19 -9.86 9.22 19.61
CA SER A 19 -8.98 10.05 20.41
C SER A 19 -8.00 9.22 21.22
N THR A 20 -6.86 9.84 21.60
CA THR A 20 -5.87 9.26 22.52
C THR A 20 -5.55 10.30 23.58
N ASP A 21 -4.78 9.92 24.60
CA ASP A 21 -4.32 10.84 25.66
C ASP A 21 -3.58 12.05 25.06
N LEU A 22 -2.87 11.87 23.95
CA LEU A 22 -2.24 12.97 23.22
C LEU A 22 -3.26 13.99 22.72
N THR A 23 -4.45 13.57 22.31
CA THR A 23 -5.52 14.48 21.85
C THR A 23 -5.94 15.43 22.97
N THR A 24 -5.98 14.94 24.20
CA THR A 24 -6.30 15.75 25.39
C THR A 24 -5.16 16.69 25.78
N ALA A 25 -3.90 16.24 25.66
CA ALA A 25 -2.73 17.04 26.01
C ALA A 25 -2.38 18.12 24.99
N LYS A 26 -2.67 17.89 23.70
CA LYS A 26 -2.29 18.78 22.58
C LYS A 26 -2.78 20.24 22.72
N PRO A 27 -4.01 20.53 23.16
CA PRO A 27 -4.47 21.91 23.35
C PRO A 27 -3.68 22.70 24.37
N SER A 28 -3.00 22.03 25.31
CA SER A 28 -2.13 22.68 26.31
C SER A 28 -0.78 23.10 25.77
N GLY A 29 -0.49 22.88 24.48
CA GLY A 29 0.78 23.23 23.84
C GLY A 29 1.95 22.34 24.26
N ILE A 30 1.69 21.24 24.96
CA ILE A 30 2.71 20.30 25.39
C ILE A 30 3.09 19.40 24.23
N PRO A 31 4.37 19.36 23.81
CA PRO A 31 4.84 18.44 22.79
C PRO A 31 4.65 16.99 23.26
N GLY A 32 4.17 16.12 22.39
CA GLY A 32 3.95 14.72 22.72
C GLY A 32 4.19 13.80 21.54
N TYR A 33 4.48 12.56 21.84
CA TYR A 33 4.62 11.48 20.87
C TYR A 33 3.56 10.42 21.14
N ASN A 34 2.96 9.91 20.08
CA ASN A 34 1.92 8.89 20.16
C ASN A 34 2.45 7.57 19.61
N TYR A 35 2.30 6.52 20.40
CA TYR A 35 2.63 5.14 20.02
C TYR A 35 1.36 4.31 20.07
N ALA A 36 1.18 3.41 19.12
CA ALA A 36 0.02 2.51 19.08
C ALA A 36 0.41 1.14 18.54
N PHE A 37 -0.17 0.10 19.11
CA PHE A 37 -0.21 -1.22 18.50
C PHE A 37 -1.26 -1.23 17.40
N LEU A 38 -0.91 -1.79 16.23
CA LEU A 38 -1.83 -1.88 15.08
C LEU A 38 -2.25 -3.33 14.78
N GLY A 39 -1.43 -4.31 15.15
CA GLY A 39 -1.73 -5.72 14.94
C GLY A 39 -2.71 -6.29 15.96
N ASN A 40 -3.31 -7.46 15.64
CA ASN A 40 -4.25 -8.19 16.49
C ASN A 40 -5.44 -7.34 16.96
N ALA A 41 -5.98 -6.50 16.08
CA ALA A 41 -7.04 -5.56 16.41
C ALA A 41 -8.31 -6.24 16.96
N ALA A 42 -8.52 -7.55 16.70
CA ALA A 42 -9.61 -8.34 17.29
C ALA A 42 -9.54 -8.45 18.81
N LEU A 43 -8.37 -8.24 19.41
CA LEU A 43 -8.22 -8.24 20.87
C LEU A 43 -8.59 -6.90 21.50
N TYR A 44 -8.52 -5.83 20.71
CA TYR A 44 -8.78 -4.46 21.19
C TYR A 44 -10.27 -4.28 21.53
N HIS A 45 -10.55 -3.68 22.68
CA HIS A 45 -11.89 -3.51 23.21
C HIS A 45 -12.68 -4.82 23.34
N SER A 46 -12.00 -5.92 23.62
CA SER A 46 -12.63 -7.22 23.84
C SER A 46 -12.21 -7.82 25.18
N PRO A 47 -12.94 -8.79 25.74
CA PRO A 47 -12.53 -9.53 26.93
C PRO A 47 -11.20 -10.27 26.78
N LEU A 48 -10.71 -10.43 25.55
CA LEU A 48 -9.42 -11.05 25.24
C LEU A 48 -8.24 -10.06 25.32
N ALA A 49 -8.48 -8.79 25.61
CA ALA A 49 -7.42 -7.79 25.82
C ALA A 49 -6.74 -8.00 27.17
N THR A 50 -6.03 -9.11 27.32
CA THR A 50 -5.35 -9.53 28.55
C THR A 50 -3.82 -9.53 28.34
N PRO A 51 -3.02 -9.46 29.42
CA PRO A 51 -1.57 -9.52 29.32
C PRO A 51 -1.06 -10.81 28.62
N GLU A 52 -1.77 -11.92 28.77
CA GLU A 52 -1.40 -13.23 28.19
C GLU A 52 -1.52 -13.21 26.67
N ASN A 53 -2.43 -12.41 26.12
CA ASN A 53 -2.65 -12.26 24.68
C ASN A 53 -1.80 -11.15 24.04
N LEU A 54 -1.04 -10.41 24.85
CA LEU A 54 -0.14 -9.37 24.36
C LEU A 54 1.13 -9.98 23.78
N ASP A 55 1.51 -9.66 22.54
CA ASP A 55 2.77 -10.13 21.95
C ASP A 55 3.96 -9.43 22.62
N PRO A 56 4.84 -10.17 23.34
CA PRO A 56 6.00 -9.60 24.00
C PRO A 56 6.95 -8.86 23.04
N ARG A 57 6.99 -9.24 21.76
CA ARG A 57 7.83 -8.58 20.76
C ARG A 57 7.31 -7.17 20.46
N SER A 58 5.99 -7.00 20.39
CA SER A 58 5.37 -5.67 20.22
C SER A 58 5.63 -4.77 21.41
N VAL A 59 5.57 -5.31 22.64
CA VAL A 59 5.93 -4.57 23.86
C VAL A 59 7.41 -4.17 23.86
N GLN A 60 8.29 -5.10 23.47
CA GLN A 60 9.73 -4.84 23.40
C GLN A 60 10.04 -3.77 22.35
N ASP A 61 9.41 -3.83 21.18
CA ASP A 61 9.62 -2.86 20.09
C ASP A 61 9.16 -1.46 20.51
N MET A 62 7.93 -1.33 21.02
CA MET A 62 7.41 -0.05 21.51
C MET A 62 8.24 0.50 22.66
N GLY A 63 8.61 -0.34 23.63
CA GLY A 63 9.44 0.03 24.78
C GLY A 63 10.82 0.52 24.34
N ALA A 64 11.43 -0.14 23.37
CA ALA A 64 12.73 0.27 22.84
C ALA A 64 12.65 1.62 22.11
N GLN A 65 11.64 1.84 21.29
CA GLN A 65 11.41 3.13 20.61
C GLN A 65 11.19 4.26 21.63
N ALA A 66 10.36 4.04 22.64
CA ALA A 66 10.12 5.01 23.70
C ALA A 66 11.39 5.32 24.51
N LEU A 67 12.19 4.29 24.84
CA LEU A 67 13.46 4.47 25.55
C LEU A 67 14.48 5.26 24.72
N ASP A 68 14.63 4.94 23.45
CA ASP A 68 15.57 5.64 22.57
C ASP A 68 15.19 7.10 22.39
N LEU A 69 13.88 7.39 22.20
CA LEU A 69 13.39 8.76 22.15
C LEU A 69 13.63 9.50 23.47
N THR A 70 13.30 8.86 24.61
CA THR A 70 13.52 9.47 25.93
C THR A 70 15.00 9.81 26.16
N ARG A 71 15.91 8.90 25.82
CA ARG A 71 17.36 9.16 25.89
C ARG A 71 17.77 10.33 25.00
N ALA A 72 17.27 10.36 23.75
CA ALA A 72 17.58 11.44 22.84
C ALA A 72 17.11 12.81 23.39
N LEU A 73 15.90 12.88 23.96
CA LEU A 73 15.36 14.11 24.54
C LEU A 73 16.12 14.54 25.81
N LEU A 74 16.52 13.59 26.67
CA LEU A 74 17.27 13.89 27.89
C LEU A 74 18.69 14.38 27.62
N THR A 75 19.30 13.94 26.52
CA THR A 75 20.67 14.33 26.13
C THR A 75 20.69 15.51 25.16
N ALA A 76 19.54 15.94 24.67
CA ALA A 76 19.45 17.10 23.78
C ALA A 76 19.72 18.41 24.56
N PRO A 77 20.45 19.39 23.97
CA PRO A 77 20.72 20.67 24.63
C PRO A 77 19.45 21.51 24.83
N ALA A 78 18.40 21.23 24.06
CA ALA A 78 17.06 21.82 24.19
C ALA A 78 16.01 20.88 23.60
N LEU A 79 14.76 20.98 24.04
CA LEU A 79 13.66 20.25 23.41
C LEU A 79 13.48 20.69 21.96
N PRO A 80 13.08 19.79 21.05
CA PRO A 80 12.82 20.15 19.66
C PRO A 80 11.81 21.29 19.56
N ALA A 81 12.15 22.33 18.78
CA ALA A 81 11.23 23.41 18.48
C ALA A 81 10.12 22.92 17.52
N ALA A 82 8.98 23.60 17.53
CA ALA A 82 7.95 23.39 16.52
C ALA A 82 8.54 23.62 15.12
N ALA A 83 8.30 22.68 14.23
CA ALA A 83 8.75 22.74 12.83
C ALA A 83 7.55 22.58 11.88
N PRO A 84 7.68 23.08 10.64
CA PRO A 84 6.68 22.80 9.61
C PRO A 84 6.49 21.30 9.39
N ASP A 85 5.30 20.90 8.94
CA ASP A 85 5.00 19.51 8.60
C ASP A 85 6.02 18.96 7.59
N ALA A 86 6.56 17.79 7.91
CA ALA A 86 7.46 17.05 7.04
C ALA A 86 6.77 15.82 6.46
N VAL A 87 7.18 15.44 5.26
CA VAL A 87 6.85 14.14 4.68
C VAL A 87 7.92 13.16 5.11
N PHE A 88 7.54 12.04 5.71
CA PHE A 88 8.45 11.01 6.11
C PHE A 88 7.87 9.61 5.92
N SER A 89 8.73 8.65 5.71
CA SER A 89 8.39 7.23 5.68
C SER A 89 9.60 6.41 6.09
N ASP A 90 9.38 5.35 6.83
CA ASP A 90 10.38 4.31 6.95
C ASP A 90 10.53 3.53 5.63
N VAL A 91 11.70 2.99 5.43
CA VAL A 91 12.01 2.11 4.30
C VAL A 91 12.18 0.70 4.86
N LEU A 92 11.10 -0.09 4.79
CA LEU A 92 11.04 -1.50 5.25
C LEU A 92 11.56 -1.70 6.68
N GLY A 93 11.31 -0.74 7.56
CA GLY A 93 11.78 -0.76 8.95
C GLY A 93 13.28 -0.58 9.13
N GLY A 94 14.05 -0.28 8.08
CA GLY A 94 15.51 -0.12 8.15
C GLY A 94 15.94 1.29 8.60
N PHE A 95 15.40 2.31 7.99
CA PHE A 95 15.68 3.72 8.28
C PHE A 95 14.51 4.60 7.86
N VAL A 96 14.48 5.83 8.35
CA VAL A 96 13.44 6.82 8.00
C VAL A 96 14.04 7.88 7.06
N ILE A 97 13.34 8.15 5.97
CA ILE A 97 13.60 9.31 5.12
C ILE A 97 12.58 10.39 5.48
N ALA A 98 13.05 11.60 5.75
CA ALA A 98 12.21 12.75 6.02
C ALA A 98 12.65 13.96 5.19
N TYR A 99 11.69 14.71 4.66
CA TYR A 99 11.95 15.89 3.84
C TYR A 99 10.78 16.88 3.87
N PRO A 100 11.04 18.19 3.59
CA PRO A 100 9.97 19.17 3.46
C PRO A 100 9.02 18.84 2.30
N VAL A 101 7.76 19.23 2.41
CA VAL A 101 6.71 18.94 1.42
C VAL A 101 7.11 19.32 -0.02
N TRP A 102 7.84 20.43 -0.22
CA TRP A 102 8.25 20.88 -1.55
C TRP A 102 9.19 19.92 -2.28
N VAL A 103 9.95 19.08 -1.56
CA VAL A 103 10.85 18.08 -2.16
C VAL A 103 10.06 17.06 -2.97
N GLY A 104 8.82 16.77 -2.60
CA GLY A 104 7.93 15.90 -3.38
C GLY A 104 7.76 16.41 -4.83
N TRP A 105 7.66 17.72 -5.04
CA TRP A 105 7.61 18.29 -6.38
C TRP A 105 8.91 18.12 -7.17
N VAL A 106 10.05 18.20 -6.50
CA VAL A 106 11.35 17.92 -7.13
C VAL A 106 11.42 16.46 -7.58
N VAL A 107 11.02 15.53 -6.72
CA VAL A 107 10.97 14.09 -7.05
C VAL A 107 10.09 13.84 -8.27
N LEU A 108 8.90 14.43 -8.32
CA LEU A 108 7.98 14.30 -9.46
C LEU A 108 8.54 14.94 -10.73
N GLY A 109 9.18 16.10 -10.62
CA GLY A 109 9.84 16.78 -11.73
C GLY A 109 10.99 15.95 -12.32
N VAL A 110 11.82 15.35 -11.46
CA VAL A 110 12.89 14.44 -11.88
C VAL A 110 12.31 13.19 -12.55
N ALA A 111 11.30 12.57 -11.95
CA ALA A 111 10.64 11.40 -12.54
C ALA A 111 10.08 11.72 -13.93
N LEU A 112 9.38 12.85 -14.09
CA LEU A 112 8.86 13.29 -15.39
C LEU A 112 9.99 13.50 -16.41
N ALA A 113 11.09 14.16 -16.02
CA ALA A 113 12.23 14.39 -16.91
C ALA A 113 12.84 13.07 -17.39
N LEU A 114 13.02 12.09 -16.49
CA LEU A 114 13.52 10.75 -16.83
C LEU A 114 12.58 10.00 -17.77
N ILE A 115 11.27 10.05 -17.52
CA ILE A 115 10.23 9.46 -18.39
C ILE A 115 10.31 10.08 -19.80
N ILE A 116 10.41 11.41 -19.91
CA ILE A 116 10.49 12.11 -21.19
C ILE A 116 11.75 11.69 -21.94
N VAL A 117 12.91 11.62 -21.28
CA VAL A 117 14.17 11.22 -21.90
C VAL A 117 14.09 9.77 -22.38
N ALA A 118 13.60 8.85 -21.56
CA ALA A 118 13.39 7.45 -21.93
C ALA A 118 12.41 7.32 -23.11
N ALA A 119 11.28 8.00 -23.07
CA ALA A 119 10.27 8.00 -24.12
C ALA A 119 10.81 8.53 -25.45
N ARG A 120 11.60 9.60 -25.44
CA ARG A 120 12.25 10.13 -26.66
C ARG A 120 13.29 9.15 -27.23
N ARG A 121 14.03 8.47 -26.36
CA ARG A 121 15.04 7.48 -26.77
C ARG A 121 14.41 6.27 -27.44
N THR A 122 13.22 5.85 -26.98
CA THR A 122 12.46 4.70 -27.49
C THR A 122 11.34 5.10 -28.46
N ALA A 123 11.37 6.31 -29.05
CA ALA A 123 10.26 6.87 -29.84
C ALA A 123 9.89 6.03 -31.09
N ARG A 124 10.78 5.16 -31.57
CA ARG A 124 10.53 4.27 -32.71
C ARG A 124 9.79 2.99 -32.32
N ASP A 125 9.75 2.65 -31.05
CA ASP A 125 9.27 1.37 -30.51
C ASP A 125 7.84 1.42 -30.01
N TRP A 126 7.19 2.60 -30.00
CA TRP A 126 5.84 2.78 -29.51
C TRP A 126 4.98 3.72 -30.38
N ARG A 127 3.69 3.65 -30.19
CA ARG A 127 2.68 4.52 -30.81
C ARG A 127 1.79 5.13 -29.73
N VAL A 128 1.15 6.25 -30.02
CA VAL A 128 0.22 6.94 -29.08
C VAL A 128 -0.85 5.99 -28.53
N ARG A 129 -1.41 5.10 -29.35
CA ARG A 129 -2.37 4.09 -28.93
C ARG A 129 -1.83 3.16 -27.82
N ASP A 130 -0.53 2.88 -27.81
CA ASP A 130 0.10 2.01 -26.83
C ASP A 130 0.22 2.74 -25.48
N ILE A 131 0.49 4.06 -25.50
CA ILE A 131 0.47 4.93 -24.34
C ILE A 131 -0.96 4.98 -23.76
N VAL A 132 -1.96 5.21 -24.62
CA VAL A 132 -3.37 5.23 -24.19
C VAL A 132 -3.77 3.89 -23.56
N ALA A 133 -3.35 2.77 -24.15
CA ALA A 133 -3.60 1.46 -23.57
C ALA A 133 -2.96 1.32 -22.16
N GLY A 134 -1.72 1.81 -21.98
CA GLY A 134 -1.07 1.84 -20.68
C GLY A 134 -1.78 2.72 -19.65
N LEU A 135 -2.28 3.88 -20.07
CA LEU A 135 -3.10 4.76 -19.21
C LEU A 135 -4.38 4.10 -18.73
N LEU A 136 -5.02 3.30 -19.59
CA LEU A 136 -6.32 2.67 -19.29
C LEU A 136 -6.19 1.37 -18.49
N VAL A 137 -5.07 0.69 -18.61
CA VAL A 137 -4.84 -0.62 -17.98
C VAL A 137 -4.86 -0.51 -16.45
N GLY A 138 -4.32 0.57 -15.88
CA GLY A 138 -4.31 0.80 -14.43
C GLY A 138 -5.72 0.94 -13.84
N PRO A 139 -6.54 1.90 -14.29
CA PRO A 139 -7.93 2.02 -13.84
C PRO A 139 -8.75 0.74 -14.05
N LEU A 140 -8.56 0.05 -15.17
CA LEU A 140 -9.23 -1.22 -15.42
C LEU A 140 -8.84 -2.29 -14.38
N ALA A 141 -7.57 -2.37 -14.01
CA ALA A 141 -7.12 -3.31 -12.99
C ALA A 141 -7.72 -2.98 -11.61
N VAL A 142 -7.79 -1.69 -11.25
CA VAL A 142 -8.45 -1.24 -10.01
C VAL A 142 -9.92 -1.62 -10.00
N LEU A 143 -10.64 -1.40 -11.10
CA LEU A 143 -12.07 -1.75 -11.20
C LEU A 143 -12.29 -3.26 -11.13
N VAL A 144 -11.51 -4.06 -11.86
CA VAL A 144 -11.65 -5.53 -11.87
C VAL A 144 -11.30 -6.10 -10.51
N ALA A 145 -10.13 -5.80 -9.98
CA ALA A 145 -9.69 -6.33 -8.69
C ALA A 145 -10.52 -5.78 -7.54
N GLY A 146 -10.83 -4.48 -7.55
CA GLY A 146 -11.71 -3.86 -6.54
C GLY A 146 -13.09 -4.50 -6.51
N GLY A 147 -13.67 -4.77 -7.68
CA GLY A 147 -14.94 -5.49 -7.80
C GLY A 147 -14.87 -6.92 -7.27
N LEU A 148 -13.80 -7.66 -7.58
CA LEU A 148 -13.58 -9.02 -7.05
C LEU A 148 -13.42 -9.01 -5.53
N ILE A 149 -12.62 -8.08 -4.98
CA ILE A 149 -12.41 -7.95 -3.53
C ILE A 149 -13.69 -7.49 -2.84
N TYR A 150 -14.47 -6.61 -3.45
CA TYR A 150 -15.78 -6.22 -2.92
C TYR A 150 -16.75 -7.41 -2.86
N GLY A 151 -16.85 -8.19 -3.94
CA GLY A 151 -17.65 -9.41 -3.96
C GLY A 151 -17.20 -10.43 -2.90
N PHE A 152 -15.88 -10.60 -2.74
CA PHE A 152 -15.31 -11.41 -1.65
C PHE A 152 -15.71 -10.86 -0.27
N ASN A 153 -15.68 -9.55 -0.07
CA ASN A 153 -16.05 -8.95 1.20
C ASN A 153 -17.50 -9.28 1.60
N LEU A 154 -18.42 -9.19 0.64
CA LEU A 154 -19.81 -9.64 0.85
C LEU A 154 -19.87 -11.16 1.14
N LEU A 155 -19.17 -11.97 0.36
CA LEU A 155 -19.12 -13.42 0.56
C LEU A 155 -18.59 -13.79 1.96
N SER A 156 -17.63 -13.03 2.50
CA SER A 156 -17.05 -13.24 3.83
C SER A 156 -17.93 -12.77 4.99
N GLY A 157 -19.14 -12.24 4.71
CA GLY A 157 -20.12 -11.89 5.73
C GLY A 157 -20.23 -10.41 6.08
N ALA A 158 -19.68 -9.51 5.24
CA ALA A 158 -19.79 -8.06 5.45
C ALA A 158 -21.24 -7.53 5.35
N ASP A 159 -22.11 -8.28 4.69
CA ASP A 159 -23.53 -7.97 4.44
C ASP A 159 -24.50 -8.62 5.43
N GLY A 160 -23.99 -9.37 6.40
CA GLY A 160 -24.80 -10.24 7.25
C GLY A 160 -24.51 -10.11 8.73
N PRO A 161 -25.13 -10.97 9.53
CA PRO A 161 -25.04 -10.96 10.99
C PRO A 161 -23.70 -11.49 11.53
N THR A 162 -22.66 -11.64 10.68
CA THR A 162 -21.35 -12.10 11.12
C THR A 162 -20.78 -11.11 12.13
N ASN A 163 -20.34 -11.62 13.27
CA ASN A 163 -19.78 -10.79 14.32
C ASN A 163 -18.58 -10.00 13.80
N TYR A 164 -18.56 -8.72 14.08
CA TYR A 164 -17.46 -7.82 13.72
C TYR A 164 -16.09 -8.34 14.19
N TYR A 165 -16.01 -8.83 15.44
CA TYR A 165 -14.76 -9.33 16.02
C TYR A 165 -14.30 -10.65 15.40
N ASP A 166 -15.23 -11.50 14.96
CA ASP A 166 -14.89 -12.74 14.24
C ASP A 166 -14.21 -12.40 12.90
N ARG A 167 -14.78 -11.43 12.17
CA ARG A 167 -14.16 -10.94 10.93
C ARG A 167 -12.84 -10.22 11.17
N LEU A 168 -12.73 -9.47 12.25
CA LEU A 168 -11.51 -8.79 12.62
C LEU A 168 -10.39 -9.80 13.00
N ALA A 169 -10.72 -10.86 13.71
CA ALA A 169 -9.81 -11.97 13.99
C ALA A 169 -9.41 -12.74 12.72
N ALA A 170 -10.30 -12.77 11.70
CA ALA A 170 -10.02 -13.36 10.39
C ALA A 170 -9.27 -12.43 9.43
N LEU A 171 -8.87 -11.22 9.85
CA LEU A 171 -8.20 -10.23 8.99
C LEU A 171 -7.02 -10.79 8.20
N PRO A 172 -6.12 -11.65 8.73
CA PRO A 172 -5.05 -12.26 7.92
C PRO A 172 -5.56 -13.07 6.73
N ARG A 173 -6.71 -13.76 6.86
CA ARG A 173 -7.34 -14.51 5.77
C ARG A 173 -7.97 -13.56 4.74
N ILE A 174 -8.58 -12.47 5.21
CA ILE A 174 -9.15 -11.40 4.35
C ILE A 174 -8.03 -10.71 3.57
N GLU A 175 -6.92 -10.40 4.21
CA GLU A 175 -5.74 -9.83 3.57
C GLU A 175 -5.16 -10.74 2.50
N PHE A 176 -4.99 -12.02 2.82
CA PHE A 176 -4.49 -13.01 1.86
C PHE A 176 -5.43 -13.17 0.66
N ALA A 177 -6.74 -13.21 0.89
CA ALA A 177 -7.72 -13.25 -0.19
C ALA A 177 -7.70 -11.97 -1.04
N ALA A 178 -7.56 -10.80 -0.43
CA ALA A 178 -7.42 -9.53 -1.15
C ALA A 178 -6.16 -9.51 -2.04
N LEU A 179 -5.03 -10.07 -1.57
CA LEU A 179 -3.82 -10.25 -2.38
C LEU A 179 -4.05 -11.19 -3.56
N LEU A 180 -4.70 -12.34 -3.35
CA LEU A 180 -5.04 -13.29 -4.43
C LEU A 180 -5.94 -12.63 -5.49
N LEU A 181 -6.95 -11.89 -5.07
CA LEU A 181 -7.88 -11.21 -5.97
C LEU A 181 -7.26 -9.99 -6.65
N GLY A 182 -6.39 -9.27 -5.97
CA GLY A 182 -5.56 -8.24 -6.58
C GLY A 182 -4.69 -8.82 -7.68
N PHE A 183 -4.04 -9.95 -7.42
CA PHE A 183 -3.24 -10.65 -8.42
C PHE A 183 -4.10 -11.23 -9.56
N ALA A 184 -5.29 -11.76 -9.26
CA ALA A 184 -6.25 -12.19 -10.28
C ALA A 184 -6.64 -11.02 -11.20
N GLY A 185 -6.91 -9.84 -10.66
CA GLY A 185 -7.18 -8.64 -11.44
C GLY A 185 -6.01 -8.23 -12.33
N LEU A 186 -4.77 -8.28 -11.82
CA LEU A 186 -3.57 -8.04 -12.62
C LEU A 186 -3.45 -9.04 -13.79
N VAL A 187 -3.61 -10.33 -13.52
CA VAL A 187 -3.52 -11.39 -14.53
C VAL A 187 -4.64 -11.26 -15.57
N ALA A 188 -5.87 -10.97 -15.13
CA ALA A 188 -7.00 -10.76 -16.02
C ALA A 188 -6.74 -9.63 -17.01
N VAL A 189 -6.25 -8.49 -16.52
CA VAL A 189 -5.97 -7.31 -17.35
C VAL A 189 -4.75 -7.54 -18.24
N LEU A 190 -3.66 -8.09 -17.71
CA LEU A 190 -2.46 -8.40 -18.49
C LEU A 190 -2.72 -9.45 -19.58
N GLY A 191 -3.60 -10.43 -19.34
CA GLY A 191 -4.01 -11.43 -20.32
C GLY A 191 -4.79 -10.86 -21.51
N THR A 192 -5.33 -9.63 -21.41
CA THR A 192 -6.01 -8.92 -22.52
C THR A 192 -5.02 -8.12 -23.38
N VAL A 193 -3.84 -7.77 -22.83
CA VAL A 193 -2.85 -6.93 -23.52
C VAL A 193 -2.02 -7.77 -24.48
N ARG A 194 -1.93 -7.35 -25.74
CA ARG A 194 -1.06 -7.98 -26.74
C ARG A 194 0.42 -7.80 -26.36
N HIS A 195 1.14 -8.91 -26.26
CA HIS A 195 2.53 -8.93 -25.80
C HIS A 195 3.49 -8.18 -26.73
N ASP A 196 3.27 -8.29 -28.07
CA ASP A 196 4.30 -7.99 -29.07
C ASP A 196 4.43 -6.52 -29.48
N ARG A 197 3.51 -5.64 -29.13
CA ARG A 197 3.46 -4.29 -29.71
C ARG A 197 3.36 -3.12 -28.73
N ALA A 198 3.16 -3.37 -27.46
CA ALA A 198 2.78 -2.30 -26.52
C ALA A 198 3.72 -2.20 -25.30
N ARG A 199 4.91 -2.83 -25.34
CA ARG A 199 5.76 -2.89 -24.13
C ARG A 199 6.21 -1.50 -23.70
N GLU A 200 6.91 -0.79 -24.55
CA GLU A 200 7.48 0.53 -24.23
C GLU A 200 6.38 1.58 -24.07
N GLY A 201 5.45 1.67 -25.05
CA GLY A 201 4.35 2.62 -24.96
C GLY A 201 3.42 2.38 -23.77
N GLY A 202 3.11 1.12 -23.47
CA GLY A 202 2.31 0.77 -22.29
C GLY A 202 3.01 1.13 -20.99
N TRP A 203 4.33 0.94 -20.90
CA TRP A 203 5.09 1.34 -19.71
C TRP A 203 5.10 2.86 -19.53
N ILE A 204 5.29 3.62 -20.63
CA ILE A 204 5.17 5.09 -20.62
C ILE A 204 3.75 5.50 -20.18
N GLY A 205 2.70 4.87 -20.70
CA GLY A 205 1.32 5.15 -20.32
C GLY A 205 1.05 4.91 -18.84
N LEU A 206 1.53 3.79 -18.28
CA LEU A 206 1.46 3.50 -16.84
C LEU A 206 2.26 4.51 -16.00
N ALA A 207 3.45 4.93 -16.47
CA ALA A 207 4.24 5.93 -15.79
C ALA A 207 3.52 7.29 -15.76
N LEU A 208 2.87 7.69 -16.86
CA LEU A 208 2.04 8.90 -16.91
C LEU A 208 0.81 8.81 -16.00
N LEU A 209 0.13 7.66 -15.95
CA LEU A 209 -0.97 7.45 -15.00
C LEU A 209 -0.52 7.63 -13.56
N ASN A 210 0.59 6.95 -13.18
CA ASN A 210 1.12 7.05 -11.82
C ASN A 210 1.65 8.45 -11.51
N LEU A 211 2.16 9.19 -12.50
CA LEU A 211 2.53 10.60 -12.35
C LEU A 211 1.31 11.46 -12.06
N ILE A 212 0.20 11.27 -12.80
CA ILE A 212 -1.06 12.00 -12.55
C ILE A 212 -1.56 11.72 -11.14
N ILE A 213 -1.58 10.45 -10.72
CA ILE A 213 -1.97 10.05 -9.36
C ILE A 213 -1.03 10.71 -8.34
N ALA A 214 0.29 10.63 -8.53
CA ALA A 214 1.27 11.18 -7.60
C ALA A 214 1.20 12.70 -7.50
N VAL A 215 0.91 13.41 -8.60
CA VAL A 215 0.65 14.87 -8.60
C VAL A 215 -0.62 15.19 -7.81
N ALA A 216 -1.71 14.45 -8.04
CA ALA A 216 -2.94 14.65 -7.28
C ALA A 216 -2.72 14.40 -5.77
N ILE A 217 -1.99 13.36 -5.41
CA ILE A 217 -1.61 13.06 -4.02
C ILE A 217 -0.74 14.16 -3.43
N GLN A 218 0.25 14.67 -4.19
CA GLN A 218 1.11 15.76 -3.74
C GLN A 218 0.34 17.06 -3.46
N ILE A 219 -0.75 17.30 -4.19
CA ILE A 219 -1.64 18.45 -3.97
C ILE A 219 -2.56 18.24 -2.77
N LEU A 220 -3.20 17.07 -2.69
CA LEU A 220 -4.31 16.81 -1.77
C LEU A 220 -3.84 16.28 -0.42
N ILE A 221 -2.86 15.36 -0.43
CA ILE A 221 -2.38 14.63 0.75
C ILE A 221 -0.86 14.41 0.61
N PRO A 222 -0.02 15.44 0.72
CA PRO A 222 1.45 15.32 0.55
C PRO A 222 2.07 14.24 1.44
N ALA A 223 1.45 13.98 2.59
CA ALA A 223 1.85 12.92 3.53
C ALA A 223 1.87 11.52 2.92
N ALA A 224 1.09 11.25 1.86
CA ALA A 224 1.08 10.01 1.12
C ALA A 224 2.08 9.99 -0.07
N GLY A 225 2.80 11.08 -0.29
CA GLY A 225 3.74 11.24 -1.41
C GLY A 225 4.74 10.10 -1.58
N PRO A 226 5.42 9.63 -0.52
CA PRO A 226 6.40 8.53 -0.61
C PRO A 226 5.85 7.28 -1.29
N LEU A 227 4.59 6.93 -1.03
CA LEU A 227 3.94 5.74 -1.57
C LEU A 227 3.84 5.74 -3.10
N PHE A 228 3.65 6.91 -3.72
CA PHE A 228 3.45 7.03 -5.16
C PHE A 228 4.68 7.63 -5.87
N ALA A 229 5.30 8.65 -5.30
CA ALA A 229 6.39 9.36 -5.94
C ALA A 229 7.69 8.54 -5.99
N TRP A 230 8.02 7.79 -4.94
CA TRP A 230 9.25 6.99 -4.91
C TRP A 230 9.21 5.79 -5.86
N PRO A 231 8.16 4.94 -5.88
CA PRO A 231 8.06 3.89 -6.88
C PRO A 231 8.04 4.42 -8.32
N LEU A 232 7.41 5.58 -8.55
CA LEU A 232 7.42 6.24 -9.86
C LEU A 232 8.83 6.67 -10.26
N LEU A 233 9.59 7.30 -9.36
CA LEU A 233 10.97 7.70 -9.60
C LEU A 233 11.85 6.46 -9.90
N LEU A 234 11.73 5.41 -9.10
CA LEU A 234 12.46 4.16 -9.32
C LEU A 234 12.12 3.54 -10.68
N ALA A 235 10.84 3.50 -11.05
CA ALA A 235 10.42 3.02 -12.36
C ALA A 235 10.96 3.89 -13.50
N ALA A 236 10.98 5.22 -13.34
CA ALA A 236 11.53 6.14 -14.33
C ALA A 236 13.06 5.93 -14.52
N VAL A 237 13.79 5.65 -13.45
CA VAL A 237 15.21 5.25 -13.52
C VAL A 237 15.37 3.94 -14.28
N ALA A 238 14.56 2.91 -13.98
CA ALA A 238 14.58 1.64 -14.69
C ALA A 238 14.25 1.80 -16.18
N MET A 239 13.28 2.67 -16.54
CA MET A 239 12.96 3.01 -17.93
C MET A 239 14.16 3.63 -18.64
N LEU A 240 14.86 4.55 -17.98
CA LEU A 240 16.06 5.19 -18.54
C LEU A 240 17.17 4.17 -18.75
N VAL A 241 17.45 3.32 -17.77
CA VAL A 241 18.46 2.25 -17.88
C VAL A 241 18.11 1.33 -19.04
N ALA A 242 16.87 0.88 -19.16
CA ALA A 242 16.42 0.01 -20.25
C ALA A 242 16.57 0.68 -21.63
N ALA A 243 16.33 1.99 -21.73
CA ALA A 243 16.42 2.74 -22.99
C ALA A 243 17.87 2.94 -23.47
N TYR A 244 18.84 3.05 -22.55
CA TYR A 244 20.26 3.31 -22.90
C TYR A 244 21.13 2.08 -22.78
N VAL A 245 20.86 1.16 -21.88
CA VAL A 245 21.67 -0.04 -21.62
C VAL A 245 20.74 -1.26 -21.49
N PRO A 246 20.18 -1.75 -22.62
CA PRO A 246 19.15 -2.81 -22.60
C PRO A 246 19.58 -4.07 -21.86
N LEU A 247 20.89 -4.41 -21.88
CA LEU A 247 21.45 -5.55 -21.14
C LEU A 247 21.12 -5.49 -19.63
N PHE A 248 21.19 -4.29 -19.04
CA PHE A 248 20.90 -4.06 -17.62
C PHE A 248 19.43 -3.68 -17.36
N GLY A 249 18.64 -3.44 -18.40
CA GLY A 249 17.25 -3.02 -18.28
C GLY A 249 16.39 -4.01 -17.48
N THR A 250 16.54 -5.32 -17.73
CA THR A 250 15.82 -6.35 -17.00
C THR A 250 16.26 -6.42 -15.53
N ILE A 251 17.56 -6.30 -15.26
CA ILE A 251 18.09 -6.30 -13.89
C ILE A 251 17.57 -5.08 -13.13
N ALA A 252 17.62 -3.89 -13.73
CA ALA A 252 17.08 -2.68 -13.14
C ALA A 252 15.58 -2.81 -12.85
N ALA A 253 14.80 -3.36 -13.78
CA ALA A 253 13.38 -3.61 -13.60
C ALA A 253 13.11 -4.61 -12.45
N LEU A 254 13.89 -5.69 -12.33
CA LEU A 254 13.76 -6.65 -11.23
C LEU A 254 14.06 -6.03 -9.87
N VAL A 255 15.14 -5.28 -9.75
CA VAL A 255 15.53 -4.60 -8.49
C VAL A 255 14.46 -3.57 -8.11
N VAL A 256 14.01 -2.75 -9.04
CA VAL A 256 12.99 -1.73 -8.80
C VAL A 256 11.66 -2.37 -8.47
N ALA A 257 11.26 -3.46 -9.15
CA ALA A 257 10.04 -4.19 -8.83
C ALA A 257 10.11 -4.80 -7.42
N ALA A 258 11.23 -5.43 -7.05
CA ALA A 258 11.41 -6.01 -5.72
C ALA A 258 11.27 -4.95 -4.61
N LEU A 259 11.99 -3.83 -4.73
CA LEU A 259 11.93 -2.75 -3.75
C LEU A 259 10.54 -2.08 -3.69
N GLY A 260 10.01 -1.70 -4.85
CA GLY A 260 8.74 -0.97 -4.91
C GLY A 260 7.54 -1.83 -4.51
N LEU A 261 7.53 -3.12 -4.86
CA LEU A 261 6.48 -4.05 -4.43
C LEU A 261 6.57 -4.36 -2.94
N ALA A 262 7.78 -4.49 -2.37
CA ALA A 262 7.95 -4.66 -0.94
C ALA A 262 7.39 -3.46 -0.16
N MET A 263 7.68 -2.22 -0.61
CA MET A 263 7.11 -1.00 -0.03
C MET A 263 5.58 -0.94 -0.18
N ALA A 264 5.06 -1.29 -1.36
CA ALA A 264 3.61 -1.31 -1.60
C ALA A 264 2.91 -2.39 -0.76
N ALA A 265 3.53 -3.55 -0.56
CA ALA A 265 3.00 -4.62 0.28
C ALA A 265 3.00 -4.24 1.76
N ASP A 266 4.09 -3.65 2.26
CA ASP A 266 4.18 -3.14 3.64
C ASP A 266 3.08 -2.10 3.90
N PHE A 267 2.92 -1.15 2.99
CA PHE A 267 1.83 -0.16 3.09
C PHE A 267 0.45 -0.79 2.96
N GLY A 268 0.26 -1.73 2.03
CA GLY A 268 -1.01 -2.45 1.85
C GLY A 268 -1.42 -3.22 3.10
N HIS A 269 -0.45 -3.83 3.79
CA HIS A 269 -0.68 -4.48 5.07
C HIS A 269 -1.18 -3.48 6.13
N PHE A 270 -0.51 -2.32 6.29
CA PHE A 270 -0.97 -1.27 7.20
C PHE A 270 -2.37 -0.74 6.85
N LEU A 271 -2.65 -0.56 5.57
CA LEU A 271 -3.97 -0.14 5.10
C LEU A 271 -5.04 -1.17 5.50
N LEU A 272 -4.77 -2.46 5.30
CA LEU A 272 -5.69 -3.53 5.65
C LEU A 272 -5.84 -3.71 7.16
N LEU A 273 -4.80 -3.48 7.95
CA LEU A 273 -4.92 -3.44 9.42
C LEU A 273 -5.88 -2.33 9.89
N GLY A 274 -5.86 -1.18 9.20
CA GLY A 274 -6.72 -0.05 9.56
C GLY A 274 -8.18 -0.17 9.10
N ILE A 275 -8.42 -0.63 7.88
CA ILE A 275 -9.75 -0.61 7.24
C ILE A 275 -10.15 -1.93 6.56
N GLY A 276 -9.32 -2.96 6.67
CA GLY A 276 -9.43 -4.16 5.82
C GLY A 276 -10.72 -4.95 5.97
N ILE A 277 -11.33 -4.99 7.13
CA ILE A 277 -12.62 -5.71 7.30
C ILE A 277 -13.80 -4.92 6.76
N THR A 278 -13.70 -3.61 6.70
CA THR A 278 -14.78 -2.73 6.23
C THR A 278 -14.65 -2.48 4.73
N MET A 279 -13.43 -2.15 4.27
CA MET A 279 -13.17 -1.75 2.89
C MET A 279 -11.90 -2.42 2.31
N PRO A 280 -11.80 -3.76 2.26
CA PRO A 280 -10.60 -4.44 1.75
C PRO A 280 -10.31 -4.09 0.28
N TRP A 281 -11.33 -3.71 -0.50
CA TRP A 281 -11.16 -3.27 -1.90
C TRP A 281 -10.36 -1.99 -2.06
N ALA A 282 -10.19 -1.18 -0.99
CA ALA A 282 -9.35 0.00 -1.02
C ALA A 282 -7.87 -0.35 -1.34
N ALA A 283 -7.42 -1.57 -1.03
CA ALA A 283 -6.09 -2.03 -1.39
C ALA A 283 -5.87 -2.09 -2.92
N ALA A 284 -6.93 -2.17 -3.73
CA ALA A 284 -6.82 -2.14 -5.19
C ALA A 284 -6.22 -0.84 -5.73
N VAL A 285 -6.24 0.26 -4.97
CA VAL A 285 -5.61 1.55 -5.34
C VAL A 285 -4.10 1.43 -5.56
N LEU A 286 -3.46 0.39 -5.01
CA LEU A 286 -2.03 0.11 -5.18
C LEU A 286 -1.70 -0.59 -6.51
N LEU A 287 -2.69 -1.11 -7.24
CA LEU A 287 -2.47 -1.86 -8.47
C LEU A 287 -1.82 -1.05 -9.61
N PRO A 288 -2.09 0.25 -9.81
CA PRO A 288 -1.35 1.04 -10.80
C PRO A 288 0.16 1.06 -10.54
N ILE A 289 0.59 1.10 -9.26
CA ILE A 289 2.01 1.00 -8.88
C ILE A 289 2.54 -0.39 -9.21
N ALA A 290 1.82 -1.44 -8.81
CA ALA A 290 2.22 -2.82 -9.09
C ALA A 290 2.34 -3.07 -10.61
N LEU A 291 1.39 -2.59 -11.40
CA LEU A 291 1.45 -2.66 -12.87
C LEU A 291 2.66 -1.91 -13.43
N LEU A 292 2.91 -0.68 -12.97
CA LEU A 292 4.07 0.11 -13.40
C LEU A 292 5.38 -0.65 -13.20
N LEU A 293 5.53 -1.28 -12.03
CA LEU A 293 6.75 -1.99 -11.64
C LEU A 293 6.90 -3.35 -12.35
N LEU A 294 5.79 -4.08 -12.53
CA LEU A 294 5.79 -5.41 -13.15
C LEU A 294 5.70 -5.38 -14.67
N TRP A 295 5.30 -4.25 -15.27
CA TRP A 295 5.07 -4.16 -16.70
C TRP A 295 6.25 -4.60 -17.58
N PRO A 296 7.49 -4.19 -17.30
CA PRO A 296 8.66 -4.65 -18.10
C PRO A 296 8.99 -6.12 -17.89
N LEU A 297 8.50 -6.75 -16.82
CA LEU A 297 8.78 -8.14 -16.44
C LEU A 297 7.65 -9.09 -16.84
N ARG A 298 6.54 -8.56 -17.41
CA ARG A 298 5.37 -9.38 -17.71
C ARG A 298 5.73 -10.56 -18.62
N PRO A 299 5.29 -11.79 -18.25
CA PRO A 299 5.49 -12.96 -19.10
C PRO A 299 4.54 -12.90 -20.32
N PRO A 300 4.84 -13.63 -21.40
CA PRO A 300 3.92 -13.85 -22.51
C PRO A 300 2.79 -14.76 -22.06
N LEU A 301 1.74 -14.20 -21.46
CA LEU A 301 0.57 -14.96 -21.05
C LEU A 301 -0.34 -15.23 -22.25
N GLY A 302 -0.55 -16.52 -22.58
CA GLY A 302 -1.62 -16.91 -23.46
C GLY A 302 -2.97 -16.64 -22.78
N ARG A 303 -3.98 -16.17 -23.55
CA ARG A 303 -5.30 -15.82 -23.01
C ARG A 303 -5.93 -16.98 -22.21
N GLY A 304 -5.84 -18.20 -22.70
CA GLY A 304 -6.37 -19.38 -22.00
C GLY A 304 -5.73 -19.62 -20.66
N GLY A 305 -4.40 -19.58 -20.58
CA GLY A 305 -3.66 -19.72 -19.33
C GLY A 305 -3.95 -18.61 -18.31
N ALA A 306 -4.10 -17.37 -18.78
CA ALA A 306 -4.47 -16.25 -17.93
C ALA A 306 -5.84 -16.46 -17.28
N TRP A 307 -6.85 -16.86 -18.06
CA TRP A 307 -8.20 -17.10 -17.51
C TRP A 307 -8.25 -18.31 -16.57
N VAL A 308 -7.50 -19.36 -16.83
CA VAL A 308 -7.37 -20.50 -15.88
C VAL A 308 -6.76 -20.01 -14.57
N ALA A 309 -5.68 -19.22 -14.61
CA ALA A 309 -5.07 -18.68 -13.40
C ALA A 309 -6.05 -17.77 -12.62
N VAL A 310 -6.76 -16.87 -13.30
CA VAL A 310 -7.79 -16.04 -12.68
C VAL A 310 -8.86 -16.89 -12.00
N LEU A 311 -9.37 -17.91 -12.67
CA LEU A 311 -10.41 -18.80 -12.13
C LEU A 311 -9.92 -19.51 -10.85
N VAL A 312 -8.71 -20.06 -10.87
CA VAL A 312 -8.12 -20.72 -9.69
C VAL A 312 -7.99 -19.75 -8.52
N LEU A 313 -7.45 -18.56 -8.75
CA LEU A 313 -7.29 -17.54 -7.70
C LEU A 313 -8.64 -17.10 -7.10
N VAL A 314 -9.66 -16.92 -7.95
CA VAL A 314 -11.01 -16.55 -7.51
C VAL A 314 -11.66 -17.68 -6.71
N ILE A 315 -11.51 -18.94 -7.14
CA ILE A 315 -12.05 -20.10 -6.40
C ILE A 315 -11.38 -20.22 -5.02
N VAL A 316 -10.05 -20.07 -4.94
CA VAL A 316 -9.34 -20.13 -3.65
C VAL A 316 -9.78 -18.98 -2.74
N ALA A 317 -9.88 -17.76 -3.27
CA ALA A 317 -10.37 -16.63 -2.49
C ALA A 317 -11.83 -16.81 -2.04
N ALA A 318 -12.70 -17.35 -2.89
CA ALA A 318 -14.08 -17.66 -2.53
C ALA A 318 -14.16 -18.69 -1.40
N ALA A 319 -13.33 -19.75 -1.46
CA ALA A 319 -13.24 -20.74 -0.38
C ALA A 319 -12.80 -20.10 0.95
N LEU A 320 -11.81 -19.18 0.90
CA LEU A 320 -11.41 -18.41 2.08
C LEU A 320 -12.55 -17.53 2.61
N GLY A 321 -13.32 -16.89 1.72
CA GLY A 321 -14.46 -16.05 2.11
C GLY A 321 -15.56 -16.86 2.80
N LEU A 322 -15.89 -18.05 2.26
CA LEU A 322 -16.83 -18.98 2.89
C LEU A 322 -16.29 -19.48 4.23
N TRP A 323 -15.01 -19.76 4.33
CA TRP A 323 -14.40 -20.13 5.61
C TRP A 323 -14.56 -19.02 6.65
N VAL A 324 -14.25 -17.76 6.31
CA VAL A 324 -14.46 -16.61 7.22
C VAL A 324 -15.93 -16.49 7.67
N ARG A 325 -16.87 -16.73 6.74
CA ARG A 325 -18.30 -16.61 7.02
C ARG A 325 -18.85 -17.73 7.91
N LEU A 326 -18.36 -18.97 7.72
CA LEU A 326 -18.96 -20.19 8.30
C LEU A 326 -18.20 -20.73 9.51
N ASP A 327 -16.96 -20.29 9.71
CA ASP A 327 -16.09 -20.70 10.81
C ASP A 327 -15.57 -19.46 11.54
N PRO A 328 -16.34 -18.96 12.52
CA PRO A 328 -15.94 -17.78 13.27
C PRO A 328 -14.65 -18.05 14.05
N VAL A 329 -13.69 -17.11 13.92
CA VAL A 329 -12.36 -17.23 14.51
C VAL A 329 -12.35 -16.88 16.00
N ALA A 330 -13.30 -16.05 16.42
CA ALA A 330 -13.46 -15.62 17.81
C ALA A 330 -14.93 -15.64 18.24
N PRO A 331 -15.58 -16.83 18.27
CA PRO A 331 -17.04 -16.94 18.48
C PRO A 331 -17.49 -16.46 19.85
N SER A 332 -16.61 -16.44 20.84
CA SER A 332 -16.91 -16.03 22.21
C SER A 332 -16.68 -14.54 22.50
N VAL A 333 -16.18 -13.78 21.53
CA VAL A 333 -15.95 -12.35 21.71
C VAL A 333 -17.28 -11.62 21.61
N ALA A 334 -17.84 -11.26 22.75
CA ALA A 334 -19.02 -10.40 22.77
C ALA A 334 -18.67 -9.03 22.20
N THR A 335 -19.60 -8.41 21.48
CA THR A 335 -19.52 -6.99 21.10
C THR A 335 -19.39 -6.16 22.36
N TYR A 336 -18.27 -5.50 22.56
CA TYR A 336 -17.94 -4.84 23.83
C TYR A 336 -18.58 -3.46 23.97
N SER A 337 -18.95 -2.85 22.89
CA SER A 337 -19.62 -1.56 22.88
C SER A 337 -20.72 -1.59 21.85
N SER A 338 -21.92 -1.95 22.26
CA SER A 338 -23.08 -1.33 21.69
C SER A 338 -23.15 0.07 22.29
N PHE A 339 -22.67 1.08 21.61
CA PHE A 339 -23.19 2.41 21.81
C PHE A 339 -24.57 2.40 21.14
N ASP A 340 -25.57 2.05 21.92
CA ASP A 340 -26.96 2.31 21.58
C ASP A 340 -27.22 3.81 21.67
#